data_b76b94c53ca244ed96f788de672214fa
#
_entry.id   b76b94c53ca244ed96f788de672214fa
#
_cell.length_a   1.000
_cell.length_b   1.000
_cell.length_c   1.000
_cell.angle_alpha   90.00
_cell.angle_beta   90.00
_cell.angle_gamma   90.00
#
_symmetry.space_group_name_H-M   'P 1'
#
loop_
_entity.id
_entity.type
_entity.pdbx_description
1 polymer ?
#
loop_
_entity_poly.entity_id
_entity_poly.type
_entity_poly.pdbx_seq_one_letter_code
_entity_poly.pdbx_strand_id
1 'polypeptide(L)'
;MIKYFATAIFCLFVFANARAQKEDRKLRAKLQEIVKATHADVGIYVRHLKTGRFAAINADSVYPTASMIKVPITIGIFNQIEKRNIGYDTVLTYKDSLLYPGEDILGSFKNGETIALSKLLMLMITTSDNTASLWCQSLAGTGTEINRWLEENGFQLTRVNSRTPGREAARQRYGWGQTTPREMAELLVMIRNGKVISPRASERIYRNLVRIYFDSKALSQIPPYVQAASKQGAVDASRSEVVLVNAPHGDYVFCVITKNQQDISWSRTNEGFVLLRNVSQLLW
;
A
#
# COMPACT_ATOMS: atom_id res chain seq x y z
N MET A 1 -27.02 -50.52 -39.47
CA MET A 1 -26.15 -49.40 -39.91
C MET A 1 -26.21 -48.33 -38.86
N ILE A 2 -25.22 -48.28 -37.97
CA ILE A 2 -25.13 -47.30 -36.88
C ILE A 2 -24.09 -46.26 -37.31
N LYS A 3 -24.54 -45.00 -37.49
CA LYS A 3 -23.66 -43.87 -37.82
C LYS A 3 -23.13 -43.25 -36.55
N TYR A 4 -21.83 -43.36 -36.33
CA TYR A 4 -21.12 -42.63 -35.26
C TYR A 4 -20.88 -41.18 -35.69
N PHE A 5 -21.48 -40.20 -34.98
CA PHE A 5 -21.13 -38.80 -35.06
C PHE A 5 -19.98 -38.56 -34.10
N ALA A 6 -18.77 -38.28 -34.60
CA ALA A 6 -17.65 -37.84 -33.85
C ALA A 6 -17.74 -36.32 -33.65
N THR A 7 -18.06 -35.88 -32.44
CA THR A 7 -18.04 -34.47 -32.05
C THR A 7 -16.59 -34.07 -31.67
N ALA A 8 -15.90 -33.34 -32.54
CA ALA A 8 -14.60 -32.78 -32.26
C ALA A 8 -14.75 -31.57 -31.34
N ILE A 9 -14.30 -31.71 -30.07
CA ILE A 9 -14.20 -30.59 -29.12
C ILE A 9 -12.94 -29.78 -29.44
N PHE A 10 -13.13 -28.58 -30.00
CA PHE A 10 -12.06 -27.64 -30.29
C PHE A 10 -11.75 -26.85 -29.00
N CYS A 11 -10.76 -27.29 -28.23
CA CYS A 11 -10.24 -26.54 -27.09
C CYS A 11 -9.47 -25.30 -27.59
N LEU A 12 -10.10 -24.13 -27.57
CA LEU A 12 -9.47 -22.85 -27.74
C LEU A 12 -8.59 -22.55 -26.52
N PHE A 13 -7.28 -22.83 -26.63
CA PHE A 13 -6.29 -22.33 -25.70
C PHE A 13 -6.15 -20.82 -25.92
N VAL A 14 -6.80 -20.02 -25.07
CA VAL A 14 -6.53 -18.60 -24.95
C VAL A 14 -5.15 -18.46 -24.28
N PHE A 15 -4.10 -18.33 -25.07
CA PHE A 15 -2.78 -17.92 -24.58
C PHE A 15 -2.90 -16.48 -24.07
N ALA A 16 -3.18 -16.31 -22.79
CA ALA A 16 -2.94 -15.04 -22.13
C ALA A 16 -1.43 -14.74 -22.28
N ASN A 17 -1.09 -13.74 -23.11
CA ASN A 17 0.27 -13.25 -23.23
C ASN A 17 0.70 -12.63 -21.89
N ALA A 18 1.09 -13.44 -20.92
CA ALA A 18 1.83 -13.01 -19.75
C ALA A 18 3.21 -12.56 -20.26
N ARG A 19 3.34 -11.27 -20.59
CA ARG A 19 4.67 -10.72 -20.86
C ARG A 19 5.53 -10.98 -19.64
N ALA A 20 6.52 -11.85 -19.78
CA ALA A 20 7.49 -12.13 -18.73
C ALA A 20 8.10 -10.80 -18.27
N GLN A 21 8.04 -10.54 -16.97
CA GLN A 21 8.65 -9.36 -16.38
C GLN A 21 10.17 -9.44 -16.63
N LYS A 22 10.75 -8.41 -17.25
CA LYS A 22 12.18 -8.34 -17.54
C LYS A 22 12.87 -7.35 -16.61
N GLU A 23 13.93 -7.81 -15.94
CA GLU A 23 14.73 -6.96 -15.06
C GLU A 23 15.46 -5.86 -15.86
N ASP A 24 15.34 -4.63 -15.38
CA ASP A 24 16.13 -3.48 -15.85
C ASP A 24 17.44 -3.38 -15.07
N ARG A 25 18.47 -4.07 -15.55
CA ARG A 25 19.80 -4.10 -14.89
C ARG A 25 20.46 -2.73 -14.80
N LYS A 26 20.20 -1.82 -15.76
CA LYS A 26 20.75 -0.45 -15.72
C LYS A 26 20.10 0.36 -14.62
N LEU A 27 18.78 0.31 -14.50
CA LEU A 27 18.07 0.95 -13.40
C LEU A 27 18.49 0.36 -12.05
N ARG A 28 18.57 -0.97 -11.94
CA ARG A 28 19.03 -1.63 -10.72
C ARG A 28 20.41 -1.14 -10.28
N ALA A 29 21.38 -1.02 -11.21
CA ALA A 29 22.71 -0.51 -10.88
C ALA A 29 22.66 0.92 -10.34
N LYS A 30 21.87 1.81 -10.95
CA LYS A 30 21.68 3.20 -10.45
C LYS A 30 21.04 3.22 -9.05
N LEU A 31 20.04 2.37 -8.80
CA LEU A 31 19.44 2.25 -7.47
C LEU A 31 20.43 1.74 -6.43
N GLN A 32 21.30 0.80 -6.79
CA GLN A 32 22.36 0.31 -5.90
C GLN A 32 23.33 1.42 -5.47
N GLU A 33 23.70 2.33 -6.39
CA GLU A 33 24.53 3.49 -6.03
C GLU A 33 23.84 4.42 -5.01
N ILE A 34 22.55 4.68 -5.19
CA ILE A 34 21.77 5.50 -4.24
C ILE A 34 21.72 4.84 -2.85
N VAL A 35 21.53 3.52 -2.81
CA VAL A 35 21.42 2.77 -1.54
C VAL A 35 22.73 2.77 -0.75
N LYS A 36 23.90 2.85 -1.39
CA LYS A 36 25.22 2.87 -0.70
C LYS A 36 25.36 3.99 0.33
N ALA A 37 24.64 5.11 0.15
CA ALA A 37 24.69 6.24 1.06
C ALA A 37 23.73 6.11 2.26
N THR A 38 23.06 4.98 2.43
CA THR A 38 22.05 4.78 3.48
C THR A 38 22.51 3.69 4.45
N HIS A 39 22.59 4.02 5.76
CA HIS A 39 22.99 3.10 6.82
C HIS A 39 21.75 2.39 7.39
N ALA A 40 21.14 1.55 6.56
CA ALA A 40 19.94 0.79 6.87
C ALA A 40 19.83 -0.45 5.98
N ASP A 41 18.97 -1.40 6.36
CA ASP A 41 18.50 -2.42 5.45
C ASP A 41 17.49 -1.78 4.49
N VAL A 42 17.78 -1.78 3.20
CA VAL A 42 16.94 -1.14 2.17
C VAL A 42 16.27 -2.18 1.29
N GLY A 43 14.97 -2.03 1.08
CA GLY A 43 14.19 -2.75 0.10
C GLY A 43 13.57 -1.80 -0.93
N ILE A 44 13.74 -2.13 -2.22
CA ILE A 44 13.19 -1.34 -3.33
C ILE A 44 12.57 -2.27 -4.36
N TYR A 45 11.40 -1.92 -4.84
CA TYR A 45 10.80 -2.51 -6.03
C TYR A 45 10.25 -1.39 -6.92
N VAL A 46 10.59 -1.46 -8.21
CA VAL A 46 10.11 -0.54 -9.26
C VAL A 46 9.56 -1.35 -10.41
N ARG A 47 8.41 -0.97 -10.96
CA ARG A 47 7.83 -1.62 -12.14
C ARG A 47 7.18 -0.59 -13.07
N HIS A 48 7.55 -0.62 -14.34
CA HIS A 48 6.87 0.13 -15.40
C HIS A 48 5.70 -0.70 -15.94
N LEU A 49 4.47 -0.20 -15.83
CA LEU A 49 3.26 -1.01 -16.05
C LEU A 49 3.04 -1.37 -17.52
N LYS A 50 3.36 -0.46 -18.44
CA LYS A 50 3.20 -0.68 -19.89
C LYS A 50 4.17 -1.71 -20.45
N THR A 51 5.44 -1.69 -20.00
CA THR A 51 6.49 -2.56 -20.55
C THR A 51 6.71 -3.83 -19.73
N GLY A 52 6.27 -3.85 -18.46
CA GLY A 52 6.56 -4.90 -17.51
C GLY A 52 8.02 -4.93 -17.02
N ARG A 53 8.87 -3.98 -17.42
CA ARG A 53 10.25 -3.89 -16.90
C ARG A 53 10.25 -3.54 -15.43
N PHE A 54 11.14 -4.14 -14.67
CA PHE A 54 11.26 -3.90 -13.23
C PHE A 54 12.72 -3.79 -12.78
N ALA A 55 12.93 -3.18 -11.62
CA ALA A 55 14.20 -3.24 -10.89
C ALA A 55 13.91 -3.56 -9.41
N ALA A 56 14.77 -4.33 -8.78
CA ALA A 56 14.55 -4.84 -7.44
C ALA A 56 15.84 -4.87 -6.61
N ILE A 57 15.73 -4.44 -5.35
CA ILE A 57 16.76 -4.59 -4.30
C ILE A 57 16.03 -5.13 -3.07
N ASN A 58 16.37 -6.33 -2.61
CA ASN A 58 15.73 -6.97 -1.44
C ASN A 58 14.18 -6.89 -1.48
N ALA A 59 13.59 -6.93 -2.70
CA ALA A 59 12.18 -6.62 -2.93
C ALA A 59 11.21 -7.64 -2.31
N ASP A 60 11.70 -8.84 -1.96
CA ASP A 60 10.93 -9.93 -1.38
C ASP A 60 11.27 -10.15 0.11
N SER A 61 12.13 -9.31 0.70
CA SER A 61 12.40 -9.29 2.13
C SER A 61 11.29 -8.60 2.90
N VAL A 62 11.05 -9.03 4.14
CA VAL A 62 10.00 -8.47 4.99
C VAL A 62 10.50 -7.23 5.73
N TYR A 63 9.67 -6.19 5.69
CA TYR A 63 9.87 -4.90 6.33
C TYR A 63 8.64 -4.47 7.14
N PRO A 64 8.81 -3.59 8.16
CA PRO A 64 7.68 -2.92 8.80
C PRO A 64 6.98 -1.98 7.81
N THR A 65 5.66 -1.97 7.83
CA THR A 65 4.88 -1.09 6.96
C THR A 65 4.78 0.33 7.48
N ALA A 66 4.88 0.52 8.79
CA ALA A 66 4.38 1.73 9.42
C ALA A 66 2.97 2.06 8.86
N SER A 67 2.70 3.32 8.51
CA SER A 67 1.38 3.74 8.01
C SER A 67 1.03 3.24 6.61
N MET A 68 1.91 2.56 5.87
CA MET A 68 1.49 1.91 4.61
C MET A 68 0.48 0.78 4.85
N ILE A 69 0.38 0.24 6.07
CA ILE A 69 -0.64 -0.76 6.43
C ILE A 69 -2.09 -0.23 6.24
N LYS A 70 -2.29 1.08 6.19
CA LYS A 70 -3.59 1.71 5.97
C LYS A 70 -4.14 1.42 4.57
N VAL A 71 -3.30 1.02 3.61
CA VAL A 71 -3.75 0.56 2.28
C VAL A 71 -4.56 -0.73 2.40
N PRO A 72 -4.04 -1.85 2.92
CA PRO A 72 -4.84 -3.06 3.09
C PRO A 72 -6.02 -2.89 4.09
N ILE A 73 -5.92 -2.02 5.11
CA ILE A 73 -7.06 -1.70 5.97
C ILE A 73 -8.20 -1.08 5.15
N THR A 74 -7.89 -0.15 4.24
CA THR A 74 -8.88 0.44 3.33
C THR A 74 -9.55 -0.64 2.46
N ILE A 75 -8.78 -1.57 1.94
CA ILE A 75 -9.31 -2.71 1.17
C ILE A 75 -10.28 -3.54 2.02
N GLY A 76 -9.93 -3.82 3.26
CA GLY A 76 -10.82 -4.52 4.21
C GLY A 76 -12.16 -3.81 4.40
N ILE A 77 -12.17 -2.47 4.53
CA ILE A 77 -13.41 -1.68 4.60
C ILE A 77 -14.24 -1.83 3.31
N PHE A 78 -13.60 -1.71 2.14
CA PHE A 78 -14.33 -1.87 0.88
C PHE A 78 -14.85 -3.30 0.67
N ASN A 79 -14.20 -4.32 1.24
CA ASN A 79 -14.72 -5.69 1.29
C ASN A 79 -15.99 -5.77 2.14
N GLN A 80 -16.06 -5.07 3.28
CA GLN A 80 -17.29 -5.00 4.08
C GLN A 80 -18.41 -4.23 3.37
N ILE A 81 -18.08 -3.16 2.64
CA ILE A 81 -19.04 -2.40 1.85
C ILE A 81 -19.62 -3.26 0.72
N GLU A 82 -18.79 -4.02 0.01
CA GLU A 82 -19.24 -4.91 -1.08
C GLU A 82 -20.15 -6.03 -0.55
N LYS A 83 -19.83 -6.56 0.62
CA LYS A 83 -20.68 -7.53 1.35
C LYS A 83 -21.95 -6.91 1.94
N ARG A 84 -22.16 -5.61 1.80
CA ARG A 84 -23.28 -4.83 2.35
C ARG A 84 -23.39 -4.86 3.88
N ASN A 85 -22.30 -5.15 4.59
CA ASN A 85 -22.25 -5.12 6.05
C ASN A 85 -22.22 -3.68 6.60
N ILE A 86 -21.69 -2.73 5.81
CA ILE A 86 -21.63 -1.31 6.14
C ILE A 86 -21.75 -0.48 4.85
N GLY A 87 -22.36 0.71 4.93
CA GLY A 87 -22.45 1.64 3.79
C GLY A 87 -21.27 2.63 3.75
N TYR A 88 -20.90 3.09 2.56
CA TYR A 88 -19.82 4.07 2.38
C TYR A 88 -20.10 5.39 3.12
N ASP A 89 -21.37 5.81 3.19
CA ASP A 89 -21.80 7.04 3.84
C ASP A 89 -22.44 6.79 5.22
N THR A 90 -22.28 5.59 5.79
CA THR A 90 -22.75 5.28 7.15
C THR A 90 -22.17 6.27 8.14
N VAL A 91 -23.05 6.88 8.95
CA VAL A 91 -22.67 7.78 10.05
C VAL A 91 -22.26 6.94 11.25
N LEU A 92 -21.06 7.20 11.74
CA LEU A 92 -20.42 6.51 12.88
C LEU A 92 -20.35 7.47 14.06
N THR A 93 -20.49 6.95 15.27
CA THR A 93 -20.37 7.74 16.51
C THR A 93 -19.02 7.49 17.16
N TYR A 94 -18.26 8.57 17.35
CA TYR A 94 -16.97 8.54 18.04
C TYR A 94 -17.16 8.25 19.54
N LYS A 95 -16.25 7.44 20.08
CA LYS A 95 -16.14 7.13 21.50
C LYS A 95 -14.72 7.36 21.96
N ASP A 96 -14.51 7.91 23.14
CA ASP A 96 -13.17 8.17 23.70
C ASP A 96 -12.30 6.90 23.78
N SER A 97 -12.92 5.73 23.91
CA SER A 97 -12.22 4.43 23.89
C SER A 97 -11.55 4.10 22.55
N LEU A 98 -11.87 4.83 21.47
CA LEU A 98 -11.26 4.68 20.16
C LEU A 98 -9.95 5.47 20.03
N LEU A 99 -9.72 6.44 20.91
CA LEU A 99 -8.57 7.34 20.83
C LEU A 99 -7.25 6.55 20.85
N TYR A 100 -6.42 6.83 19.87
CA TYR A 100 -5.00 6.51 19.89
C TYR A 100 -4.22 7.79 20.19
N PRO A 101 -3.46 7.90 21.29
CA PRO A 101 -2.76 9.11 21.65
C PRO A 101 -1.79 9.56 20.55
N GLY A 102 -1.84 10.83 20.17
CA GLY A 102 -1.00 11.41 19.11
C GLY A 102 -1.60 12.71 18.55
N GLU A 103 -0.98 13.25 17.51
CA GLU A 103 -1.40 14.49 16.83
C GLU A 103 -2.39 14.17 15.68
N ASP A 104 -3.43 13.40 15.97
CA ASP A 104 -4.44 13.01 14.99
C ASP A 104 -5.63 13.97 14.99
N ILE A 105 -6.27 14.16 13.82
CA ILE A 105 -7.45 15.03 13.69
C ILE A 105 -8.60 14.49 14.55
N LEU A 106 -8.83 13.17 14.53
CA LEU A 106 -9.85 12.54 15.36
C LEU A 106 -9.55 12.64 16.87
N GLY A 107 -8.31 12.90 17.26
CA GLY A 107 -7.95 13.14 18.66
C GLY A 107 -8.62 14.39 19.27
N SER A 108 -9.14 15.30 18.43
CA SER A 108 -9.90 16.47 18.88
C SER A 108 -11.40 16.24 19.01
N PHE A 109 -11.91 15.08 18.58
CA PHE A 109 -13.34 14.75 18.68
C PHE A 109 -13.74 14.50 20.13
N LYS A 110 -14.98 14.92 20.46
CA LYS A 110 -15.61 14.64 21.75
C LYS A 110 -16.48 13.38 21.65
N ASN A 111 -16.60 12.70 22.77
CA ASN A 111 -17.46 11.52 22.87
C ASN A 111 -18.87 11.83 22.40
N GLY A 112 -19.41 11.02 21.49
CA GLY A 112 -20.73 11.21 20.87
C GLY A 112 -20.73 12.00 19.56
N GLU A 113 -19.63 12.67 19.17
CA GLU A 113 -19.54 13.32 17.86
C GLU A 113 -19.58 12.28 16.73
N THR A 114 -20.08 12.69 15.57
CA THR A 114 -20.31 11.78 14.46
C THR A 114 -19.48 12.10 13.24
N ILE A 115 -19.14 11.06 12.48
CA ILE A 115 -18.40 11.17 11.21
C ILE A 115 -18.92 10.13 10.21
N ALA A 116 -19.05 10.51 8.93
CA ALA A 116 -19.35 9.53 7.89
C ALA A 116 -18.12 8.62 7.63
N LEU A 117 -18.34 7.33 7.35
CA LEU A 117 -17.26 6.36 7.03
C LEU A 117 -16.37 6.87 5.88
N SER A 118 -16.95 7.49 4.86
CA SER A 118 -16.19 8.07 3.74
C SER A 118 -15.17 9.11 4.20
N LYS A 119 -15.52 9.95 5.17
CA LYS A 119 -14.61 10.95 5.76
C LYS A 119 -13.58 10.32 6.69
N LEU A 120 -13.98 9.30 7.45
CA LEU A 120 -13.07 8.52 8.29
C LEU A 120 -11.97 7.87 7.45
N LEU A 121 -12.34 7.24 6.30
CA LEU A 121 -11.40 6.67 5.34
C LEU A 121 -10.46 7.73 4.75
N MET A 122 -11.00 8.91 4.42
CA MET A 122 -10.19 10.03 3.93
C MET A 122 -9.15 10.44 4.98
N LEU A 123 -9.52 10.65 6.24
CA LEU A 123 -8.57 10.99 7.31
C LEU A 123 -7.51 9.90 7.48
N MET A 124 -7.89 8.63 7.52
CA MET A 124 -6.95 7.51 7.65
C MET A 124 -5.88 7.54 6.54
N ILE A 125 -6.27 7.78 5.30
CA ILE A 125 -5.34 7.70 4.15
C ILE A 125 -4.62 9.03 3.94
N THR A 126 -5.34 10.16 3.85
CA THR A 126 -4.74 11.45 3.42
C THR A 126 -3.87 12.06 4.50
N THR A 127 -4.35 12.15 5.74
CA THR A 127 -3.61 12.69 6.88
C THR A 127 -2.91 11.61 7.71
N SER A 128 -3.11 10.35 7.35
CA SER A 128 -2.52 9.22 8.07
C SER A 128 -2.97 9.10 9.53
N ASP A 129 -4.18 9.56 9.86
CA ASP A 129 -4.76 9.54 11.21
C ASP A 129 -4.77 8.12 11.80
N ASN A 130 -4.19 7.96 13.00
CA ASN A 130 -3.99 6.66 13.64
C ASN A 130 -5.27 6.17 14.34
N THR A 131 -6.04 7.08 14.93
CA THR A 131 -7.34 6.78 15.52
C THR A 131 -8.29 6.28 14.44
N ALA A 132 -8.34 6.96 13.28
CA ALA A 132 -9.09 6.50 12.11
C ALA A 132 -8.62 5.13 11.63
N SER A 133 -7.31 4.86 11.64
CA SER A 133 -6.75 3.58 11.21
C SER A 133 -7.24 2.41 12.05
N LEU A 134 -7.16 2.53 13.37
CA LEU A 134 -7.57 1.46 14.29
C LEU A 134 -9.08 1.29 14.31
N TRP A 135 -9.84 2.36 14.15
CA TRP A 135 -11.29 2.30 14.01
C TRP A 135 -11.70 1.62 12.70
N CYS A 136 -11.12 2.02 11.56
CA CYS A 136 -11.34 1.35 10.27
C CYS A 136 -10.93 -0.12 10.31
N GLN A 137 -9.80 -0.47 10.95
CA GLN A 137 -9.38 -1.86 11.11
C GLN A 137 -10.44 -2.69 11.86
N SER A 138 -11.01 -2.14 12.93
CA SER A 138 -12.10 -2.79 13.67
C SER A 138 -13.34 -3.00 12.78
N LEU A 139 -13.76 -1.97 12.04
CA LEU A 139 -14.90 -2.03 11.12
C LEU A 139 -14.66 -2.99 9.93
N ALA A 140 -13.41 -3.20 9.53
CA ALA A 140 -13.03 -4.13 8.46
C ALA A 140 -13.11 -5.62 8.88
N GLY A 141 -13.49 -5.91 10.13
CA GLY A 141 -13.48 -7.26 10.70
C GLY A 141 -12.14 -7.66 11.30
N THR A 142 -11.39 -6.66 11.80
CA THR A 142 -10.06 -6.76 12.39
C THR A 142 -8.95 -7.15 11.37
N GLY A 143 -7.73 -7.29 11.85
CA GLY A 143 -6.63 -7.77 11.01
C GLY A 143 -6.82 -9.20 10.52
N THR A 144 -7.63 -10.01 11.18
CA THR A 144 -7.93 -11.40 10.77
C THR A 144 -8.61 -11.45 9.40
N GLU A 145 -9.69 -10.67 9.21
CA GLU A 145 -10.41 -10.64 7.93
C GLU A 145 -9.58 -9.98 6.82
N ILE A 146 -8.82 -8.93 7.17
CA ILE A 146 -7.93 -8.27 6.21
C ILE A 146 -6.84 -9.23 5.75
N ASN A 147 -6.20 -9.96 6.67
CA ASN A 147 -5.15 -10.93 6.35
C ASN A 147 -5.68 -12.10 5.53
N ARG A 148 -6.91 -12.58 5.81
CA ARG A 148 -7.55 -13.61 5.00
C ARG A 148 -7.71 -13.14 3.55
N TRP A 149 -8.22 -11.92 3.35
CA TRP A 149 -8.36 -11.36 2.00
C TRP A 149 -6.98 -11.26 1.30
N LEU A 150 -5.94 -10.81 2.01
CA LEU A 150 -4.58 -10.73 1.46
C LEU A 150 -4.08 -12.11 1.01
N GLU A 151 -4.26 -13.14 1.82
CA GLU A 151 -3.86 -14.53 1.48
C GLU A 151 -4.59 -15.07 0.26
N GLU A 152 -5.92 -14.92 0.24
CA GLU A 152 -6.77 -15.36 -0.88
C GLU A 152 -6.43 -14.64 -2.19
N ASN A 153 -5.81 -13.45 -2.13
CA ASN A 153 -5.39 -12.68 -3.30
C ASN A 153 -3.87 -12.76 -3.59
N GLY A 154 -3.18 -13.73 -2.99
CA GLY A 154 -1.78 -14.05 -3.31
C GLY A 154 -0.72 -13.26 -2.56
N PHE A 155 -1.09 -12.42 -1.60
CA PHE A 155 -0.16 -11.69 -0.74
C PHE A 155 0.26 -12.58 0.45
N GLN A 156 1.46 -13.16 0.40
CA GLN A 156 1.90 -14.13 1.39
C GLN A 156 2.59 -13.49 2.61
N LEU A 157 3.20 -12.31 2.43
CA LEU A 157 4.06 -11.66 3.42
C LEU A 157 3.49 -10.35 3.97
N THR A 158 2.54 -9.72 3.25
CA THR A 158 1.85 -8.52 3.73
C THR A 158 0.78 -8.90 4.75
N ARG A 159 0.89 -8.37 5.98
CA ARG A 159 -0.02 -8.69 7.09
C ARG A 159 -0.28 -7.48 7.98
N VAL A 160 -1.51 -7.36 8.45
CA VAL A 160 -1.89 -6.52 9.58
C VAL A 160 -1.52 -7.28 10.86
N ASN A 161 -0.72 -6.67 11.73
CA ASN A 161 -0.27 -7.27 12.99
C ASN A 161 -0.96 -6.62 14.21
N SER A 162 -1.32 -5.33 14.11
CA SER A 162 -1.97 -4.61 15.21
C SER A 162 -3.33 -5.22 15.55
N ARG A 163 -3.61 -5.42 16.84
CA ARG A 163 -4.90 -5.92 17.35
C ARG A 163 -5.41 -7.16 16.57
N THR A 164 -4.48 -8.05 16.17
CA THR A 164 -4.77 -9.24 15.39
C THR A 164 -4.31 -10.48 16.18
N PRO A 165 -5.20 -11.35 16.62
CA PRO A 165 -4.85 -12.57 17.35
C PRO A 165 -3.85 -13.44 16.58
N GLY A 166 -2.84 -13.99 17.29
CA GLY A 166 -1.80 -14.83 16.72
C GLY A 166 -0.72 -14.06 15.96
N ARG A 167 -0.72 -12.70 16.03
CA ARG A 167 0.27 -11.84 15.38
C ARG A 167 1.16 -11.09 16.39
N GLU A 168 1.15 -11.46 17.65
CA GLU A 168 1.82 -10.76 18.75
C GLU A 168 3.34 -10.67 18.50
N ALA A 169 3.99 -11.80 18.17
CA ALA A 169 5.42 -11.86 17.87
C ALA A 169 5.77 -11.02 16.61
N ALA A 170 4.94 -11.08 15.57
CA ALA A 170 5.12 -10.27 14.38
C ALA A 170 4.92 -8.77 14.68
N ARG A 171 3.95 -8.43 15.54
CA ARG A 171 3.72 -7.05 16.00
C ARG A 171 4.94 -6.50 16.78
N GLN A 172 5.54 -7.31 17.63
CA GLN A 172 6.75 -6.92 18.36
C GLN A 172 7.91 -6.62 17.39
N ARG A 173 8.05 -7.41 16.33
CA ARG A 173 9.15 -7.29 15.35
C ARG A 173 8.93 -6.23 14.29
N TYR A 174 7.71 -6.07 13.79
CA TYR A 174 7.38 -5.24 12.61
C TYR A 174 6.37 -4.12 12.90
N GLY A 175 5.92 -3.97 14.13
CA GLY A 175 4.90 -2.99 14.50
C GLY A 175 3.50 -3.37 13.97
N TRP A 176 2.74 -2.37 13.56
CA TRP A 176 1.33 -2.54 13.17
C TRP A 176 1.10 -3.41 11.95
N GLY A 177 2.11 -3.55 11.10
CA GLY A 177 2.03 -4.39 9.93
C GLY A 177 3.38 -4.65 9.29
N GLN A 178 3.40 -5.64 8.43
CA GLN A 178 4.57 -6.06 7.67
C GLN A 178 4.22 -6.21 6.19
N THR A 179 5.22 -6.05 5.32
CA THR A 179 5.09 -6.24 3.87
C THR A 179 6.46 -6.48 3.23
N THR A 180 6.44 -6.77 1.93
CA THR A 180 7.62 -6.64 1.08
C THR A 180 7.44 -5.47 0.11
N PRO A 181 8.53 -4.85 -0.38
CA PRO A 181 8.44 -3.80 -1.41
C PRO A 181 7.63 -4.22 -2.63
N ARG A 182 7.81 -5.47 -3.09
CA ARG A 182 7.07 -6.01 -4.24
C ARG A 182 5.58 -6.13 -3.94
N GLU A 183 5.20 -6.78 -2.86
CA GLU A 183 3.78 -6.99 -2.55
C GLU A 183 3.03 -5.66 -2.37
N MET A 184 3.63 -4.69 -1.67
CA MET A 184 3.00 -3.38 -1.48
C MET A 184 2.83 -2.62 -2.80
N ALA A 185 3.83 -2.67 -3.69
CA ALA A 185 3.72 -2.08 -5.03
C ALA A 185 2.66 -2.78 -5.89
N GLU A 186 2.64 -4.11 -5.91
CA GLU A 186 1.64 -4.87 -6.68
C GLU A 186 0.21 -4.65 -6.16
N LEU A 187 0.04 -4.38 -4.86
CA LEU A 187 -1.25 -4.01 -4.30
C LEU A 187 -1.78 -2.69 -4.91
N LEU A 188 -0.92 -1.67 -5.07
CA LEU A 188 -1.28 -0.43 -5.77
C LEU A 188 -1.58 -0.68 -7.26
N VAL A 189 -0.86 -1.59 -7.90
CA VAL A 189 -1.13 -1.98 -9.30
C VAL A 189 -2.50 -2.64 -9.42
N MET A 190 -2.87 -3.50 -8.49
CA MET A 190 -4.21 -4.11 -8.46
C MET A 190 -5.30 -3.06 -8.27
N ILE A 191 -5.10 -2.10 -7.36
CA ILE A 191 -6.03 -0.97 -7.16
C ILE A 191 -6.18 -0.17 -8.46
N ARG A 192 -5.07 0.23 -9.10
CA ARG A 192 -5.05 1.00 -10.35
C ARG A 192 -5.78 0.29 -11.50
N ASN A 193 -5.68 -1.03 -11.55
CA ASN A 193 -6.27 -1.86 -12.59
C ASN A 193 -7.73 -2.28 -12.30
N GLY A 194 -8.35 -1.78 -11.24
CA GLY A 194 -9.74 -2.12 -10.91
C GLY A 194 -9.93 -3.54 -10.38
N LYS A 195 -8.87 -4.19 -9.89
CA LYS A 195 -8.86 -5.61 -9.50
C LYS A 195 -8.98 -5.87 -8.00
N VAL A 196 -9.15 -4.83 -7.20
CA VAL A 196 -9.34 -4.95 -5.76
C VAL A 196 -10.83 -4.84 -5.44
N ILE A 197 -11.42 -5.89 -4.88
CA ILE A 197 -12.83 -6.04 -4.50
C ILE A 197 -13.77 -5.90 -5.71
N SER A 198 -13.90 -4.70 -6.27
CA SER A 198 -14.63 -4.40 -7.49
C SER A 198 -14.00 -3.19 -8.21
N PRO A 199 -14.27 -2.96 -9.51
CA PRO A 199 -13.77 -1.77 -10.20
C PRO A 199 -14.17 -0.46 -9.51
N ARG A 200 -15.38 -0.39 -8.97
CA ARG A 200 -15.88 0.78 -8.22
C ARG A 200 -15.16 0.98 -6.89
N ALA A 201 -14.89 -0.10 -6.15
CA ALA A 201 -14.12 -0.06 -4.92
C ALA A 201 -12.68 0.39 -5.18
N SER A 202 -12.02 -0.22 -6.16
CA SER A 202 -10.66 0.14 -6.58
C SER A 202 -10.54 1.61 -6.97
N GLU A 203 -11.49 2.15 -7.73
CA GLU A 203 -11.52 3.56 -8.14
C GLU A 203 -11.65 4.50 -6.92
N ARG A 204 -12.51 4.19 -5.96
CA ARG A 204 -12.66 4.98 -4.74
C ARG A 204 -11.42 4.92 -3.85
N ILE A 205 -10.79 3.75 -3.72
CA ILE A 205 -9.52 3.58 -3.00
C ILE A 205 -8.44 4.43 -3.68
N TYR A 206 -8.34 4.36 -5.00
CA TYR A 206 -7.36 5.13 -5.77
C TYR A 206 -7.52 6.64 -5.56
N ARG A 207 -8.74 7.17 -5.57
CA ARG A 207 -9.02 8.60 -5.31
C ARG A 207 -8.53 9.06 -3.94
N ASN A 208 -8.63 8.24 -2.91
CA ASN A 208 -8.09 8.59 -1.59
C ASN A 208 -6.56 8.63 -1.61
N LEU A 209 -5.91 7.72 -2.33
CA LEU A 209 -4.45 7.63 -2.42
C LEU A 209 -3.81 8.77 -3.24
N VAL A 210 -4.54 9.42 -4.16
CA VAL A 210 -4.04 10.58 -4.93
C VAL A 210 -4.19 11.92 -4.20
N ARG A 211 -4.66 11.92 -2.96
CA ARG A 211 -4.91 13.13 -2.15
C ARG A 211 -4.12 13.13 -0.84
N ILE A 212 -2.86 12.73 -0.88
CA ILE A 212 -2.01 12.64 0.32
C ILE A 212 -1.59 14.04 0.78
N TYR A 213 -1.81 14.32 2.06
CA TYR A 213 -1.41 15.58 2.70
C TYR A 213 0.12 15.67 2.88
N PHE A 214 0.77 14.57 3.26
CA PHE A 214 2.23 14.52 3.49
C PHE A 214 2.97 14.21 2.18
N ASP A 215 3.32 15.22 1.42
CA ASP A 215 3.91 15.13 0.07
C ASP A 215 5.42 15.44 0.00
N SER A 216 6.05 15.73 1.13
CA SER A 216 7.45 16.23 1.21
C SER A 216 8.54 15.17 0.97
N LYS A 217 8.17 13.91 0.73
CA LYS A 217 9.08 12.78 0.52
C LYS A 217 9.17 12.42 -0.97
N ALA A 218 8.87 11.18 -1.35
CA ALA A 218 8.95 10.75 -2.75
C ALA A 218 8.06 11.60 -3.69
N LEU A 219 6.84 11.94 -3.27
CA LEU A 219 5.93 12.77 -4.06
C LEU A 219 6.51 14.13 -4.42
N SER A 220 7.34 14.75 -3.57
CA SER A 220 7.94 16.06 -3.82
C SER A 220 8.86 16.11 -5.06
N GLN A 221 9.25 14.96 -5.61
CA GLN A 221 10.09 14.85 -6.79
C GLN A 221 9.28 14.61 -8.07
N ILE A 222 7.95 14.53 -7.98
CA ILE A 222 7.03 14.37 -9.09
C ILE A 222 6.35 15.72 -9.32
N PRO A 223 6.29 16.24 -10.55
CA PRO A 223 5.62 17.50 -10.82
C PRO A 223 4.17 17.52 -10.33
N PRO A 224 3.69 18.61 -9.72
CA PRO A 224 2.38 18.66 -9.06
C PRO A 224 1.17 18.49 -10.01
N TYR A 225 1.38 18.68 -11.31
CA TYR A 225 0.39 18.44 -12.35
C TYR A 225 0.30 16.98 -12.80
N VAL A 226 1.21 16.11 -12.32
CA VAL A 226 1.20 14.67 -12.58
C VAL A 226 0.48 13.97 -11.44
N GLN A 227 -0.56 13.21 -11.76
CA GLN A 227 -1.28 12.45 -10.75
C GLN A 227 -0.42 11.30 -10.23
N ALA A 228 -0.28 11.22 -8.91
CA ALA A 228 0.41 10.12 -8.24
C ALA A 228 -0.40 9.65 -7.02
N ALA A 229 -0.60 8.35 -6.92
CA ALA A 229 -1.19 7.71 -5.74
C ALA A 229 -0.08 7.28 -4.80
N SER A 230 -0.16 7.62 -3.51
CA SER A 230 0.88 7.31 -2.54
C SER A 230 0.34 6.93 -1.18
N LYS A 231 1.15 6.18 -0.43
CA LYS A 231 1.06 6.08 1.02
C LYS A 231 2.46 5.97 1.62
N GLN A 232 2.76 6.91 2.49
CA GLN A 232 4.01 6.91 3.25
C GLN A 232 3.86 6.20 4.59
N GLY A 233 4.98 5.79 5.17
CA GLY A 233 5.09 5.29 6.53
C GLY A 233 6.41 5.69 7.17
N ALA A 234 6.38 5.96 8.48
CA ALA A 234 7.57 6.24 9.27
C ALA A 234 7.34 5.81 10.72
N VAL A 235 8.27 5.04 11.25
CA VAL A 235 8.34 4.66 12.67
C VAL A 235 9.81 4.46 13.03
N ASP A 236 10.20 4.85 14.27
CA ASP A 236 11.53 4.60 14.82
C ASP A 236 12.66 4.58 13.77
N ALA A 237 13.19 3.39 13.48
CA ALA A 237 14.30 3.15 12.55
C ALA A 237 13.82 2.67 11.15
N SER A 238 12.64 3.13 10.69
CA SER A 238 12.07 2.76 9.38
C SER A 238 11.39 3.95 8.71
N ARG A 239 11.66 4.12 7.41
CA ARG A 239 11.02 5.10 6.51
C ARG A 239 10.56 4.38 5.27
N SER A 240 9.38 4.71 4.79
CA SER A 240 8.81 4.01 3.63
C SER A 240 7.85 4.88 2.84
N GLU A 241 7.75 4.60 1.56
CA GLU A 241 6.69 5.12 0.70
C GLU A 241 6.45 4.17 -0.47
N VAL A 242 5.19 3.93 -0.79
CA VAL A 242 4.76 3.30 -2.04
C VAL A 242 4.07 4.35 -2.89
N VAL A 243 4.46 4.43 -4.16
CA VAL A 243 3.94 5.45 -5.10
C VAL A 243 3.62 4.79 -6.44
N LEU A 244 2.45 5.12 -7.00
CA LEU A 244 2.08 4.83 -8.38
C LEU A 244 1.89 6.16 -9.12
N VAL A 245 2.64 6.34 -10.21
CA VAL A 245 2.70 7.59 -10.98
C VAL A 245 2.02 7.40 -12.31
N ASN A 246 1.09 8.29 -12.67
CA ASN A 246 0.48 8.36 -14.00
C ASN A 246 1.34 9.24 -14.91
N ALA A 247 2.50 8.72 -15.32
CA ALA A 247 3.44 9.48 -16.14
C ALA A 247 3.06 9.51 -17.62
N PRO A 248 3.39 10.60 -18.36
CA PRO A 248 3.06 10.72 -19.79
C PRO A 248 3.62 9.59 -20.67
N HIS A 249 4.76 9.01 -20.27
CA HIS A 249 5.43 7.91 -21.00
C HIS A 249 4.94 6.51 -20.56
N GLY A 250 4.02 6.45 -19.62
CA GLY A 250 3.39 5.23 -19.09
C GLY A 250 3.47 5.13 -17.58
N ASP A 251 2.42 4.59 -16.99
CA ASP A 251 2.31 4.41 -15.54
C ASP A 251 3.45 3.54 -15.01
N TYR A 252 4.00 3.92 -13.86
CA TYR A 252 4.95 3.11 -13.11
C TYR A 252 4.64 3.13 -11.61
N VAL A 253 5.06 2.09 -10.92
CA VAL A 253 4.93 1.96 -9.47
C VAL A 253 6.29 1.73 -8.85
N PHE A 254 6.50 2.25 -7.65
CA PHE A 254 7.66 1.90 -6.85
C PHE A 254 7.31 1.86 -5.36
N CYS A 255 8.04 1.04 -4.63
CA CYS A 255 8.01 0.99 -3.17
C CYS A 255 9.43 0.98 -2.64
N VAL A 256 9.70 1.87 -1.70
CA VAL A 256 10.99 1.96 -0.99
C VAL A 256 10.71 1.83 0.49
N ILE A 257 11.42 0.93 1.16
CA ILE A 257 11.30 0.71 2.61
C ILE A 257 12.68 0.54 3.22
N THR A 258 12.92 1.18 4.36
CA THR A 258 14.08 0.94 5.22
C THR A 258 13.68 0.21 6.50
N LYS A 259 14.62 -0.50 7.11
CA LYS A 259 14.57 -0.97 8.50
C LYS A 259 15.96 -0.95 9.11
N ASN A 260 16.06 -1.02 10.44
CA ASN A 260 17.33 -0.97 11.17
C ASN A 260 18.15 0.29 10.83
N GLN A 261 17.47 1.39 10.55
CA GLN A 261 18.09 2.66 10.19
C GLN A 261 18.81 3.25 11.39
N GLN A 262 20.04 3.73 11.20
CA GLN A 262 20.82 4.36 12.28
C GLN A 262 20.34 5.77 12.59
N ASP A 263 20.02 6.56 11.56
CA ASP A 263 19.42 7.89 11.74
C ASP A 263 17.91 7.76 12.04
N ILE A 264 17.55 7.89 13.30
CA ILE A 264 16.17 7.85 13.79
C ILE A 264 15.53 9.25 13.86
N SER A 265 16.19 10.29 13.39
CA SER A 265 15.66 11.65 13.42
C SER A 265 14.41 11.81 12.54
N TRP A 266 13.61 12.81 12.85
CA TRP A 266 12.47 13.23 12.01
C TRP A 266 12.83 14.43 11.12
N SER A 267 14.11 14.78 11.05
CA SER A 267 14.62 15.84 10.20
C SER A 267 14.33 15.57 8.72
N ARG A 268 14.17 16.63 7.94
CA ARG A 268 14.08 16.54 6.48
C ARG A 268 15.34 15.89 5.86
N THR A 269 16.48 15.98 6.55
CA THR A 269 17.76 15.39 6.14
C THR A 269 17.95 13.95 6.60
N ASN A 270 16.98 13.36 7.32
CA ASN A 270 17.02 11.94 7.68
C ASN A 270 17.34 11.07 6.46
N GLU A 271 18.31 10.15 6.60
CA GLU A 271 18.83 9.36 5.47
C GLU A 271 17.75 8.56 4.72
N GLY A 272 16.75 8.04 5.44
CA GLY A 272 15.64 7.33 4.80
C GLY A 272 14.72 8.26 4.01
N PHE A 273 14.45 9.48 4.50
CA PHE A 273 13.70 10.49 3.74
C PHE A 273 14.48 11.00 2.53
N VAL A 274 15.80 11.12 2.63
CA VAL A 274 16.68 11.44 1.50
C VAL A 274 16.65 10.32 0.47
N LEU A 275 16.74 9.06 0.90
CA LEU A 275 16.62 7.88 0.04
C LEU A 275 15.30 7.90 -0.76
N LEU A 276 14.16 8.14 -0.11
CA LEU A 276 12.84 8.21 -0.78
C LEU A 276 12.83 9.25 -1.89
N ARG A 277 13.38 10.45 -1.64
CA ARG A 277 13.46 11.52 -2.64
C ARG A 277 14.41 11.17 -3.79
N ASN A 278 15.60 10.67 -3.49
CA ASN A 278 16.59 10.33 -4.51
C ASN A 278 16.11 9.23 -5.44
N VAL A 279 15.44 8.19 -4.91
CA VAL A 279 14.83 7.16 -5.74
C VAL A 279 13.73 7.74 -6.62
N SER A 280 12.82 8.54 -6.06
CA SER A 280 11.75 9.17 -6.84
C SER A 280 12.29 10.09 -7.94
N GLN A 281 13.31 10.91 -7.64
CA GLN A 281 13.98 11.78 -8.60
C GLN A 281 14.66 10.99 -9.72
N LEU A 282 15.30 9.86 -9.42
CA LEU A 282 15.90 9.00 -10.44
C LEU A 282 14.86 8.39 -11.39
N LEU A 283 13.65 8.13 -10.89
CA LEU A 283 12.59 7.46 -11.66
C LEU A 283 11.79 8.43 -12.53
N TRP A 284 11.71 9.70 -12.16
CA TRP A 284 11.07 10.77 -12.93
C TRP A 284 11.98 11.26 -14.05
#